data_51d1a02397c000ec7392375eb2a80d58
#
_entry.id   51d1a02397c000ec7392375eb2a80d58
#
_cell.length_a   1.000
_cell.length_b   1.000
_cell.length_c   1.000
_cell.angle_alpha   90.00
_cell.angle_beta   90.00
_cell.angle_gamma   90.00
#
_symmetry.space_group_name_H-M   'P 1'
#
loop_
_entity.id
_entity.type
_entity.pdbx_description
1 polymer ?
#
loop_
_entity_poly.entity_id
_entity_poly.type
_entity_poly.pdbx_seq_one_letter_code
_entity_poly.pdbx_strand_id
1 'polypeptide(L)'
;MDSKTNDEGKEILFPLSQPANALEYFEGGSYDFIIRYNNKTIYIKPGANYIKGMLNTFEADVLFLGIAQTGSADREFKTEFYEHNVGRLRPGLIVPLHWDNFFLFLAEELQPLSGSFYERAEDFDWIIERTKSDKIDFKILQWGRSIMLFTEEELSIK
;
A
#
# COMPACT_ATOMS: atom_id res chain seq x y z
N MET A 1 -5.59 -8.82 12.47
CA MET A 1 -5.68 -7.56 13.21
C MET A 1 -6.86 -6.82 12.61
N ASP A 2 -7.97 -6.77 13.33
CA ASP A 2 -9.06 -5.92 12.85
C ASP A 2 -8.50 -4.51 12.72
N SER A 3 -8.83 -3.84 11.62
CA SER A 3 -8.42 -2.46 11.40
C SER A 3 -8.82 -1.65 12.62
N LYS A 4 -7.89 -1.34 13.47
CA LYS A 4 -8.08 -0.31 14.47
C LYS A 4 -7.96 1.02 13.75
N THR A 5 -9.00 1.34 12.99
CA THR A 5 -9.21 2.71 12.57
C THR A 5 -9.41 3.51 13.84
N ASN A 6 -8.65 4.58 13.99
CA ASN A 6 -8.84 5.49 15.09
C ASN A 6 -10.20 6.16 14.92
N ASP A 7 -11.19 5.66 15.65
CA ASP A 7 -12.51 6.31 15.75
C ASP A 7 -13.24 6.52 14.41
N GLU A 8 -13.24 5.49 13.55
CA GLU A 8 -14.01 5.50 12.31
C GLU A 8 -15.46 5.97 12.57
N GLY A 9 -15.89 6.95 11.79
CA GLY A 9 -17.23 7.53 11.92
C GLY A 9 -17.39 8.59 13.01
N LYS A 10 -16.34 8.95 13.75
CA LYS A 10 -16.39 10.12 14.62
C LYS A 10 -16.09 11.40 13.81
N GLU A 11 -16.78 12.47 14.19
CA GLU A 11 -16.63 13.77 13.57
C GLU A 11 -16.09 14.78 14.57
N ILE A 12 -15.24 15.71 14.09
CA ILE A 12 -14.83 16.88 14.86
C ILE A 12 -15.97 17.89 14.77
N LEU A 13 -16.78 17.98 15.81
CA LEU A 13 -17.98 18.82 15.83
C LEU A 13 -17.70 20.32 15.98
N PHE A 14 -16.53 20.67 16.48
CA PHE A 14 -16.13 22.08 16.72
C PHE A 14 -14.68 22.28 16.28
N PRO A 15 -14.32 23.52 15.85
CA PRO A 15 -12.93 23.81 15.53
C PRO A 15 -11.99 23.52 16.70
N LEU A 16 -10.91 22.80 16.44
CA LEU A 16 -9.90 22.52 17.45
C LEU A 16 -9.06 23.77 17.76
N SER A 17 -8.78 24.01 19.04
CA SER A 17 -7.85 25.07 19.46
C SER A 17 -6.42 24.69 19.11
N GLN A 18 -5.70 25.57 18.44
CA GLN A 18 -4.31 25.30 18.03
C GLN A 18 -3.30 25.80 19.08
N PRO A 19 -2.19 25.05 19.30
CA PRO A 19 -1.88 23.75 18.71
C PRO A 19 -2.73 22.63 19.32
N ALA A 20 -3.37 21.83 18.48
CA ALA A 20 -4.19 20.70 18.89
C ALA A 20 -3.33 19.43 19.04
N ASN A 21 -3.72 18.55 19.97
CA ASN A 21 -3.06 17.26 20.14
C ASN A 21 -3.44 16.33 18.99
N ALA A 22 -2.50 15.50 18.54
CA ALA A 22 -2.76 14.52 17.47
C ALA A 22 -3.92 13.55 17.78
N LEU A 23 -4.16 13.27 19.06
CA LEU A 23 -5.28 12.41 19.50
C LEU A 23 -6.66 13.08 19.42
N GLU A 24 -6.72 14.38 19.16
CA GLU A 24 -7.98 15.12 18.95
C GLU A 24 -8.43 15.07 17.47
N TYR A 25 -7.59 14.55 16.57
CA TYR A 25 -7.95 14.33 15.17
C TYR A 25 -8.46 12.90 14.99
N PHE A 26 -9.56 12.78 14.25
CA PHE A 26 -10.15 11.50 13.91
C PHE A 26 -9.83 11.13 12.46
N GLU A 27 -9.79 9.84 12.18
CA GLU A 27 -9.58 9.35 10.84
C GLU A 27 -10.81 9.62 9.96
N GLY A 28 -10.59 10.26 8.82
CA GLY A 28 -11.64 10.57 7.83
C GLY A 28 -12.04 9.38 6.95
N GLY A 29 -11.50 8.19 7.21
CA GLY A 29 -11.67 6.99 6.42
C GLY A 29 -10.49 6.70 5.48
N SER A 30 -10.32 5.42 5.17
CA SER A 30 -9.29 4.94 4.25
C SER A 30 -9.92 4.55 2.92
N TYR A 31 -9.32 4.99 1.82
CA TYR A 31 -9.84 4.75 0.47
C TYR A 31 -8.82 4.06 -0.39
N ASP A 32 -9.28 3.04 -1.11
CA ASP A 32 -8.54 2.43 -2.21
C ASP A 32 -9.05 3.03 -3.53
N PHE A 33 -8.20 3.04 -4.56
CA PHE A 33 -8.54 3.61 -5.85
C PHE A 33 -8.35 2.58 -6.97
N ILE A 34 -9.24 2.61 -7.95
CA ILE A 34 -9.16 1.79 -9.15
C ILE A 34 -9.09 2.70 -10.36
N ILE A 35 -8.04 2.57 -11.15
CA ILE A 35 -7.89 3.24 -12.44
C ILE A 35 -8.03 2.19 -13.54
N ARG A 36 -8.99 2.39 -14.43
CA ARG A 36 -9.18 1.56 -15.62
C ARG A 36 -8.93 2.37 -16.87
N TYR A 37 -8.07 1.84 -17.72
CA TYR A 37 -7.78 2.43 -19.01
C TYR A 37 -7.65 1.33 -20.07
N ASN A 38 -8.48 1.40 -21.09
CA ASN A 38 -8.64 0.31 -22.06
C ASN A 38 -8.98 -1.01 -21.31
N ASN A 39 -8.15 -2.04 -21.51
CA ASN A 39 -8.31 -3.35 -20.88
C ASN A 39 -7.39 -3.52 -19.65
N LYS A 40 -6.76 -2.46 -19.16
CA LYS A 40 -5.83 -2.49 -18.04
C LYS A 40 -6.42 -1.90 -16.78
N THR A 41 -6.06 -2.49 -15.64
CA THR A 41 -6.51 -2.06 -14.32
C THR A 41 -5.33 -1.83 -13.40
N ILE A 42 -5.26 -0.65 -12.82
CA ILE A 42 -4.34 -0.30 -11.74
C ILE A 42 -5.16 -0.20 -10.46
N TYR A 43 -4.74 -0.93 -9.43
CA TYR A 43 -5.31 -0.83 -8.10
C TYR A 43 -4.32 -0.12 -7.18
N ILE A 44 -4.78 0.91 -6.47
CA ILE A 44 -3.97 1.69 -5.53
C ILE A 44 -4.55 1.49 -4.13
N LYS A 45 -3.79 0.84 -3.28
CA LYS A 45 -4.11 0.55 -1.89
C LYS A 45 -3.09 1.21 -0.96
N PRO A 46 -3.32 2.45 -0.51
CA PRO A 46 -2.34 3.18 0.30
C PRO A 46 -2.16 2.59 1.70
N GLY A 47 -3.21 2.03 2.27
CA GLY A 47 -3.19 1.48 3.64
C GLY A 47 -2.59 0.08 3.69
N ALA A 48 -1.75 -0.17 4.70
CA ALA A 48 -1.16 -1.49 4.96
C ALA A 48 -2.09 -2.37 5.81
N ASN A 49 -3.31 -2.58 5.33
CA ASN A 49 -4.34 -3.38 5.99
C ASN A 49 -5.13 -4.21 4.98
N TYR A 50 -6.08 -5.01 5.43
CA TYR A 50 -6.98 -5.77 4.56
C TYR A 50 -8.36 -5.93 5.19
N ILE A 51 -9.36 -6.10 4.32
CA ILE A 51 -10.71 -6.49 4.73
C ILE A 51 -11.04 -7.81 4.03
N LYS A 52 -11.32 -8.84 4.81
CA LYS A 52 -11.62 -10.18 4.30
C LYS A 52 -12.79 -10.15 3.30
N GLY A 53 -12.52 -10.64 2.11
CA GLY A 53 -13.54 -10.75 1.06
C GLY A 53 -13.82 -9.49 0.26
N MET A 54 -13.31 -8.33 0.65
CA MET A 54 -13.58 -7.05 -0.04
C MET A 54 -13.12 -7.05 -1.50
N LEU A 55 -11.99 -7.69 -1.78
CA LEU A 55 -11.39 -7.72 -3.11
C LEU A 55 -11.74 -8.96 -3.94
N ASN A 56 -12.71 -9.78 -3.52
CA ASN A 56 -13.04 -11.04 -4.19
C ASN A 56 -13.51 -10.89 -5.65
N THR A 57 -14.04 -9.74 -6.02
CA THR A 57 -14.58 -9.46 -7.36
C THR A 57 -13.67 -8.56 -8.19
N PHE A 58 -12.48 -8.25 -7.70
CA PHE A 58 -11.53 -7.37 -8.37
C PHE A 58 -10.33 -8.14 -8.90
N GLU A 59 -9.79 -7.66 -10.00
CA GLU A 59 -8.51 -8.06 -10.56
C GLU A 59 -7.74 -6.79 -10.94
N ALA A 60 -6.41 -6.84 -10.90
CA ALA A 60 -5.57 -5.73 -11.28
C ALA A 60 -4.31 -6.21 -12.01
N ASP A 61 -3.91 -5.52 -13.07
CA ASP A 61 -2.63 -5.78 -13.73
C ASP A 61 -1.46 -5.24 -12.90
N VAL A 62 -1.67 -4.09 -12.26
CA VAL A 62 -0.69 -3.42 -11.41
C VAL A 62 -1.31 -3.08 -10.07
N LEU A 63 -0.60 -3.40 -8.99
CA LEU A 63 -0.98 -3.08 -7.61
C LEU A 63 0.05 -2.12 -6.99
N PHE A 64 -0.39 -0.92 -6.65
CA PHE A 64 0.33 -0.02 -5.75
C PHE A 64 -0.08 -0.37 -4.32
N LEU A 65 0.84 -0.93 -3.53
CA LEU A 65 0.53 -1.56 -2.25
C LEU A 65 1.23 -0.87 -1.09
N GLY A 66 0.46 -0.30 -0.17
CA GLY A 66 0.98 0.18 1.11
C GLY A 66 1.51 -0.97 1.95
N ILE A 67 2.79 -0.88 2.37
CA ILE A 67 3.47 -1.94 3.13
C ILE A 67 4.00 -1.46 4.48
N ALA A 68 3.68 -0.24 4.90
CA ALA A 68 4.16 0.30 6.18
C ALA A 68 3.86 -0.65 7.33
N GLN A 69 4.88 -0.90 8.16
CA GLN A 69 4.80 -1.74 9.38
C GLN A 69 4.45 -3.23 9.15
N THR A 70 4.35 -3.68 7.91
CA THR A 70 4.02 -5.09 7.66
C THR A 70 5.15 -6.04 8.05
N GLY A 71 6.40 -5.59 8.02
CA GLY A 71 7.56 -6.39 8.39
C GLY A 71 7.58 -6.81 9.85
N SER A 72 7.17 -5.93 10.76
CA SER A 72 7.06 -6.21 12.19
C SER A 72 5.79 -6.96 12.58
N ALA A 73 4.85 -7.16 11.66
CA ALA A 73 3.63 -7.90 11.92
C ALA A 73 3.91 -9.40 12.08
N ASP A 74 3.02 -10.08 12.81
CA ASP A 74 3.11 -11.51 12.96
C ASP A 74 2.87 -12.27 11.63
N ARG A 75 3.20 -13.55 11.64
CA ARG A 75 3.09 -14.40 10.45
C ARG A 75 1.65 -14.56 9.95
N GLU A 76 0.70 -14.57 10.86
CA GLU A 76 -0.72 -14.73 10.51
C GLU A 76 -1.19 -13.48 9.76
N PHE A 77 -0.91 -12.29 10.28
CA PHE A 77 -1.22 -11.05 9.61
C PHE A 77 -0.56 -10.95 8.23
N LYS A 78 0.75 -11.24 8.12
CA LYS A 78 1.46 -11.24 6.83
C LYS A 78 0.79 -12.16 5.81
N THR A 79 0.40 -13.34 6.24
CA THR A 79 -0.27 -14.32 5.36
C THR A 79 -1.62 -13.79 4.90
N GLU A 80 -2.46 -13.35 5.81
CA GLU A 80 -3.79 -12.84 5.47
C GLU A 80 -3.73 -11.54 4.66
N PHE A 81 -2.82 -10.63 5.01
CA PHE A 81 -2.58 -9.41 4.24
C PHE A 81 -2.24 -9.72 2.78
N TYR A 82 -1.32 -10.66 2.56
CA TYR A 82 -0.94 -11.07 1.23
C TYR A 82 -2.09 -11.72 0.48
N GLU A 83 -2.75 -12.71 1.08
CA GLU A 83 -3.84 -13.45 0.45
C GLU A 83 -5.04 -12.56 0.12
N HIS A 84 -5.41 -11.66 1.02
CA HIS A 84 -6.58 -10.79 0.83
C HIS A 84 -6.33 -9.59 -0.06
N ASN A 85 -5.08 -9.19 -0.28
CA ASN A 85 -4.71 -8.12 -1.20
C ASN A 85 -4.12 -8.70 -2.49
N VAL A 86 -2.93 -9.25 -2.44
CA VAL A 86 -2.20 -9.72 -3.62
C VAL A 86 -2.85 -10.97 -4.22
N GLY A 87 -3.13 -11.96 -3.38
CA GLY A 87 -3.75 -13.23 -3.83
C GLY A 87 -5.12 -13.04 -4.48
N ARG A 88 -5.89 -12.02 -4.07
CA ARG A 88 -7.19 -11.71 -4.67
C ARG A 88 -7.08 -10.91 -5.96
N LEU A 89 -6.25 -9.88 -5.98
CA LEU A 89 -6.07 -9.01 -7.14
C LEU A 89 -5.23 -9.67 -8.25
N ARG A 90 -4.34 -10.60 -7.91
CA ARG A 90 -3.46 -11.33 -8.84
C ARG A 90 -2.70 -10.41 -9.82
N PRO A 91 -2.00 -9.38 -9.32
CA PRO A 91 -1.31 -8.44 -10.19
C PRO A 91 -0.10 -9.08 -10.86
N GLY A 92 0.28 -8.58 -12.04
CA GLY A 92 1.56 -8.92 -12.67
C GLY A 92 2.72 -8.10 -12.10
N LEU A 93 2.42 -6.92 -11.54
CA LEU A 93 3.40 -6.01 -10.97
C LEU A 93 2.91 -5.42 -9.65
N ILE A 94 3.76 -5.43 -8.63
CA ILE A 94 3.55 -4.69 -7.39
C ILE A 94 4.55 -3.54 -7.29
N VAL A 95 4.03 -2.37 -6.94
CA VAL A 95 4.81 -1.17 -6.59
C VAL A 95 4.52 -0.82 -5.14
N PRO A 96 5.50 -0.93 -4.23
CA PRO A 96 5.28 -0.64 -2.83
C PRO A 96 5.07 0.86 -2.59
N LEU A 97 4.15 1.18 -1.70
CA LEU A 97 3.87 2.52 -1.19
C LEU A 97 4.07 2.59 0.32
N HIS A 98 4.19 3.80 0.86
CA HIS A 98 4.21 4.07 2.29
C HIS A 98 5.31 3.28 3.04
N TRP A 99 6.47 3.17 2.42
CA TRP A 99 7.64 2.48 2.96
C TRP A 99 8.79 3.44 3.30
N ASP A 100 8.78 4.62 2.70
CA ASP A 100 9.83 5.62 2.79
C ASP A 100 9.73 6.49 4.05
N ASN A 101 10.83 7.13 4.36
CA ASN A 101 10.93 8.05 5.49
C ASN A 101 10.38 9.43 5.13
N PHE A 102 9.13 9.66 5.43
CA PHE A 102 8.42 10.93 5.18
C PHE A 102 8.88 12.11 6.07
N PHE A 103 9.85 11.91 6.97
CA PHE A 103 10.53 12.98 7.68
C PHE A 103 11.72 13.54 6.93
N LEU A 104 12.15 12.91 5.82
CA LEU A 104 13.21 13.41 4.95
C LEU A 104 12.63 14.28 3.83
N PHE A 105 13.44 15.19 3.31
CA PHE A 105 13.05 15.97 2.14
C PHE A 105 12.98 15.10 0.89
N LEU A 106 11.96 15.32 0.06
CA LEU A 106 11.76 14.58 -1.20
C LEU A 106 12.91 14.76 -2.22
N ALA A 107 13.78 15.76 -2.04
CA ALA A 107 14.94 15.95 -2.91
C ALA A 107 16.10 14.97 -2.62
N GLU A 108 16.03 14.23 -1.53
CA GLU A 108 17.00 13.22 -1.15
C GLU A 108 16.62 11.86 -1.71
N GLU A 109 17.57 10.93 -1.73
CA GLU A 109 17.28 9.55 -2.09
C GLU A 109 16.25 8.95 -1.10
N LEU A 110 15.23 8.29 -1.62
CA LEU A 110 14.24 7.65 -0.77
C LEU A 110 14.90 6.59 0.10
N GLN A 111 14.69 6.70 1.38
CA GLN A 111 15.21 5.78 2.39
C GLN A 111 14.05 5.18 3.18
N PRO A 112 14.15 3.93 3.61
CA PRO A 112 13.17 3.36 4.52
C PRO A 112 13.08 4.18 5.81
N LEU A 113 11.89 4.27 6.38
CA LEU A 113 11.70 4.94 7.66
C LEU A 113 12.56 4.28 8.72
N SER A 114 13.40 5.03 9.46
CA SER A 114 14.29 4.55 10.49
C SER A 114 13.81 4.86 11.91
N GLY A 115 13.97 3.92 12.86
CA GLY A 115 13.62 4.08 14.29
C GLY A 115 13.17 2.77 14.92
N SER A 116 13.07 2.75 16.23
CA SER A 116 12.71 1.56 17.03
C SER A 116 11.26 1.06 16.81
N PHE A 117 10.47 1.76 16.03
CA PHE A 117 9.08 1.37 15.73
C PHE A 117 8.93 0.64 14.38
N TYR A 118 10.00 0.55 13.58
CA TYR A 118 9.93 0.02 12.22
C TYR A 118 11.20 -0.77 11.89
N GLU A 119 11.12 -2.08 11.80
CA GLU A 119 12.20 -2.95 11.33
C GLU A 119 11.98 -3.22 9.83
N ARG A 120 12.90 -2.83 8.98
CA ARG A 120 12.67 -2.31 7.64
C ARG A 120 13.11 -3.16 6.48
N ALA A 121 14.23 -3.82 6.62
CA ALA A 121 14.63 -4.84 5.67
C ALA A 121 13.56 -5.94 5.64
N GLU A 122 13.02 -6.28 6.81
CA GLU A 122 11.96 -7.28 6.96
C GLU A 122 10.65 -6.90 6.26
N ASP A 123 10.32 -5.59 6.12
CA ASP A 123 9.14 -5.17 5.36
C ASP A 123 9.24 -5.56 3.88
N PHE A 124 10.44 -5.47 3.32
CA PHE A 124 10.67 -5.84 1.94
C PHE A 124 10.98 -7.32 1.76
N ASP A 125 11.81 -7.91 2.61
CA ASP A 125 12.30 -9.28 2.43
C ASP A 125 11.16 -10.28 2.34
N TRP A 126 10.23 -10.27 3.28
CA TRP A 126 9.13 -11.23 3.28
C TRP A 126 8.20 -11.09 2.06
N ILE A 127 7.91 -9.85 1.63
CA ILE A 127 7.01 -9.63 0.49
C ILE A 127 7.69 -9.93 -0.83
N ILE A 128 8.99 -9.60 -0.96
CA ILE A 128 9.79 -9.93 -2.15
C ILE A 128 9.93 -11.45 -2.31
N GLU A 129 10.18 -12.18 -1.22
CA GLU A 129 10.24 -13.64 -1.28
C GLU A 129 8.91 -14.23 -1.73
N ARG A 130 7.80 -13.72 -1.21
CA ARG A 130 6.48 -14.20 -1.56
C ARG A 130 6.12 -13.88 -3.01
N THR A 131 6.36 -12.65 -3.47
CA THR A 131 6.09 -12.25 -4.85
C THR A 131 6.93 -13.03 -5.86
N LYS A 132 8.20 -13.32 -5.54
CA LYS A 132 9.05 -14.19 -6.37
C LYS A 132 8.47 -15.60 -6.51
N SER A 133 7.98 -16.19 -5.41
CA SER A 133 7.33 -17.50 -5.43
C SER A 133 6.12 -17.52 -6.35
N ASP A 134 5.33 -16.44 -6.35
CA ASP A 134 4.10 -16.32 -7.13
C ASP A 134 4.36 -15.76 -8.55
N LYS A 135 5.62 -15.50 -8.92
CA LYS A 135 6.05 -14.94 -10.22
C LYS A 135 5.46 -13.56 -10.50
N ILE A 136 5.33 -12.75 -9.48
CA ILE A 136 4.88 -11.37 -9.57
C ILE A 136 6.10 -10.44 -9.55
N ASP A 137 6.17 -9.51 -10.48
CA ASP A 137 7.21 -8.47 -10.50
C ASP A 137 7.04 -7.52 -9.32
N PHE A 138 8.16 -7.13 -8.70
CA PHE A 138 8.18 -6.18 -7.60
C PHE A 138 9.17 -5.06 -7.92
N LYS A 139 8.68 -3.80 -7.99
CA LYS A 139 9.50 -2.64 -8.38
C LYS A 139 9.33 -1.48 -7.43
N ILE A 140 10.44 -1.02 -6.86
CA ILE A 140 10.48 0.20 -6.05
C ILE A 140 10.66 1.39 -6.98
N LEU A 141 9.76 2.37 -6.90
CA LEU A 141 9.89 3.64 -7.61
C LEU A 141 10.78 4.59 -6.82
N GLN A 142 11.76 5.17 -7.50
CA GLN A 142 12.56 6.26 -6.95
C GLN A 142 11.88 7.61 -7.20
N TRP A 143 12.10 8.54 -6.30
CA TRP A 143 11.63 9.91 -6.44
C TRP A 143 12.09 10.53 -7.77
N GLY A 144 11.16 11.21 -8.44
CA GLY A 144 11.44 11.89 -9.71
C GLY A 144 11.68 10.96 -10.90
N ARG A 145 11.50 9.65 -10.74
CA ARG A 145 11.58 8.68 -11.83
C ARG A 145 10.19 8.21 -12.23
N SER A 146 10.04 7.90 -13.51
CA SER A 146 8.85 7.27 -14.06
C SER A 146 9.18 5.89 -14.59
N ILE A 147 8.20 5.00 -14.54
CA ILE A 147 8.26 3.70 -15.20
C ILE A 147 7.09 3.57 -16.16
N MET A 148 7.29 2.81 -17.20
CA MET A 148 6.22 2.39 -18.08
C MET A 148 5.53 1.19 -17.43
N LEU A 149 4.24 1.31 -17.12
CA LEU A 149 3.46 0.23 -16.53
C LEU A 149 2.95 -0.75 -17.59
N PHE A 150 2.66 -0.25 -18.78
CA PHE A 150 2.14 -1.02 -19.90
C PHE A 150 2.79 -0.57 -21.20
N THR A 151 3.05 -1.50 -22.10
CA THR A 151 3.51 -1.20 -23.47
C THR A 151 2.37 -0.68 -24.34
N GLU A 152 2.68 -0.03 -25.45
CA GLU A 152 1.67 0.40 -26.43
C GLU A 152 0.90 -0.79 -27.02
N GLU A 153 1.55 -1.92 -27.21
CA GLU A 153 0.95 -3.16 -27.69
C GLU A 153 -0.12 -3.66 -26.69
N GLU A 154 0.23 -3.73 -25.41
CA GLU A 154 -0.71 -4.13 -24.36
C GLU A 154 -1.92 -3.21 -24.23
N LEU A 155 -1.75 -1.91 -24.51
CA LEU A 155 -2.83 -0.93 -24.47
C LEU A 155 -3.68 -0.94 -25.74
N SER A 156 -3.20 -1.49 -26.86
CA SER A 156 -3.91 -1.52 -28.13
C SER A 156 -4.84 -2.73 -28.29
N ILE A 157 -4.69 -3.76 -27.47
CA ILE A 157 -5.56 -4.95 -27.48
C ILE A 157 -6.92 -4.55 -26.90
N LYS A 158 -7.95 -4.59 -27.76
CA LYS A 158 -9.35 -4.32 -27.39
C LYS A 158 -10.05 -5.58 -26.90
#